data_618cdf6008e0f1488005cf47b19aaa8f
#
_entry.id   618cdf6008e0f1488005cf47b19aaa8f
#
_cell.length_a   1.000
_cell.length_b   1.000
_cell.length_c   1.000
_cell.angle_alpha   90.00
_cell.angle_beta   90.00
_cell.angle_gamma   90.00
#
_symmetry.space_group_name_H-M   'P 1'
#
loop_
_entity.id
_entity.type
_entity.pdbx_description
1 polymer ?
#
loop_
_entity_poly.entity_id
_entity_poly.type
_entity_poly.pdbx_seq_one_letter_code
_entity_poly.pdbx_strand_id
1 'polypeptide(L)'
;FGVVDLVTDREYDILLDTHKITAEKNSSLRVVLDYRDNDDNKKFRSSVIEINAKENSNVEVFVIQTEKHTTALESLILNLDEESNVILSQYELGSRDNYVNTKANLNGKHSNLDINSIYFTHGDNSLNMLYEINHFGKESKSSCIVNGALKESSYKNFKSTLDFKKGSMGSTGTEEEYAVLLSDDVKNLSVPVLLAGEDDVLGNHAASAGKIDADMLFYIMNRAISRDVAESMIVESKFSESLSRLDDEKLENKLLSFIREKMAKRELDVR
;
A
#
# COMPACT_ATOMS: atom_id res chain seq x y z
N PHE A 1 -16.44 12.02 -7.27
CA PHE A 1 -15.00 11.85 -7.45
C PHE A 1 -14.26 13.11 -7.00
N GLY A 2 -13.33 12.98 -6.09
CA GLY A 2 -12.49 14.07 -5.60
C GLY A 2 -11.02 13.70 -5.66
N VAL A 3 -10.17 14.62 -6.15
CA VAL A 3 -8.72 14.51 -6.10
C VAL A 3 -8.19 15.62 -5.20
N VAL A 4 -7.32 15.27 -4.26
CA VAL A 4 -6.63 16.21 -3.38
C VAL A 4 -5.14 16.09 -3.66
N ASP A 5 -4.57 17.10 -4.29
CA ASP A 5 -3.13 17.20 -4.52
C ASP A 5 -2.44 17.81 -3.28
N LEU A 6 -1.52 17.08 -2.69
CA LEU A 6 -0.78 17.45 -1.50
C LEU A 6 0.71 17.57 -1.86
N VAL A 7 1.17 18.81 -1.99
CA VAL A 7 2.50 19.11 -2.53
C VAL A 7 3.34 19.86 -1.50
N THR A 8 4.54 19.35 -1.22
CA THR A 8 5.59 20.06 -0.51
C THR A 8 6.58 20.68 -1.50
N ASP A 9 7.15 21.83 -1.19
CA ASP A 9 8.12 22.53 -2.02
C ASP A 9 9.20 23.27 -1.19
N ARG A 10 9.99 24.14 -1.82
CA ARG A 10 11.09 24.85 -1.14
C ARG A 10 10.64 25.81 -0.05
N GLU A 11 9.42 26.28 -0.11
CA GLU A 11 8.87 27.22 0.87
C GLU A 11 8.28 26.46 2.09
N TYR A 12 7.79 25.22 1.85
CA TYR A 12 7.10 24.42 2.85
C TYR A 12 7.74 23.03 2.99
N ASP A 13 8.67 22.91 3.93
CA ASP A 13 9.38 21.64 4.21
C ASP A 13 8.58 20.70 5.11
N ILE A 14 7.51 21.19 5.73
CA ILE A 14 6.69 20.41 6.66
C ILE A 14 5.23 20.45 6.21
N LEU A 15 4.63 19.28 6.07
CA LEU A 15 3.20 19.10 5.84
C LEU A 15 2.59 18.35 7.03
N LEU A 16 1.64 19.00 7.70
CA LEU A 16 0.82 18.38 8.73
C LEU A 16 -0.64 18.47 8.29
N ASP A 17 -1.26 17.33 8.05
CA ASP A 17 -2.62 17.31 7.51
C ASP A 17 -3.51 16.28 8.22
N THR A 18 -4.80 16.55 8.18
CA THR A 18 -5.82 15.62 8.66
C THR A 18 -6.98 15.62 7.67
N HIS A 19 -7.33 14.44 7.18
CA HIS A 19 -8.45 14.22 6.29
C HIS A 19 -9.51 13.39 6.98
N LYS A 20 -10.75 13.89 6.97
CA LYS A 20 -11.92 13.12 7.40
C LYS A 20 -12.82 12.88 6.21
N ILE A 21 -12.89 11.65 5.79
CA ILE A 21 -13.67 11.16 4.65
C ILE A 21 -14.87 10.40 5.20
N THR A 22 -16.08 10.87 4.90
CA THR A 22 -17.31 10.21 5.36
C THR A 22 -18.24 10.00 4.18
N ALA A 23 -18.58 8.73 3.93
CA ALA A 23 -19.66 8.37 3.01
C ALA A 23 -20.90 8.12 3.84
N GLU A 24 -21.94 8.91 3.62
CA GLU A 24 -23.22 8.78 4.30
C GLU A 24 -23.98 7.52 3.86
N LYS A 25 -24.99 7.14 4.61
CA LYS A 25 -25.82 5.98 4.31
C LYS A 25 -26.32 5.96 2.85
N ASN A 26 -26.19 4.82 2.19
CA ASN A 26 -26.57 4.59 0.78
C ASN A 26 -25.83 5.49 -0.23
N SER A 27 -24.65 5.99 0.09
CA SER A 27 -23.87 6.84 -0.81
C SER A 27 -22.66 6.14 -1.38
N SER A 28 -22.08 6.71 -2.43
CA SER A 28 -20.80 6.26 -2.99
C SER A 28 -19.83 7.42 -3.05
N LEU A 29 -18.58 7.17 -2.69
CA LEU A 29 -17.53 8.18 -2.67
C LEU A 29 -16.22 7.58 -3.21
N ARG A 30 -15.53 8.34 -4.06
CA ARG A 30 -14.19 8.01 -4.53
C ARG A 30 -13.27 9.20 -4.32
N VAL A 31 -12.13 8.97 -3.66
CA VAL A 31 -11.14 10.00 -3.32
C VAL A 31 -9.73 9.53 -3.68
N VAL A 32 -8.94 10.42 -4.23
CA VAL A 32 -7.49 10.24 -4.43
C VAL A 32 -6.76 11.28 -3.59
N LEU A 33 -5.84 10.85 -2.74
CA LEU A 33 -4.88 11.69 -2.03
C LEU A 33 -3.51 11.48 -2.69
N ASP A 34 -2.96 12.49 -3.35
CA ASP A 34 -1.68 12.41 -4.08
C ASP A 34 -0.62 13.25 -3.37
N TYR A 35 0.24 12.58 -2.59
CA TYR A 35 1.36 13.17 -1.86
C TYR A 35 2.62 13.15 -2.71
N ARG A 36 3.15 14.34 -3.00
CA ARG A 36 4.35 14.52 -3.84
C ARG A 36 5.18 15.73 -3.40
N ASP A 37 6.44 15.73 -3.79
CA ASP A 37 7.32 16.88 -3.65
C ASP A 37 7.75 17.43 -5.01
N ASN A 38 8.16 18.72 -5.03
CA ASN A 38 8.59 19.41 -6.23
C ASN A 38 10.10 19.67 -6.28
N ASP A 39 10.85 19.26 -5.26
CA ASP A 39 12.30 19.49 -5.17
C ASP A 39 12.98 18.36 -4.39
N ASP A 40 14.30 18.41 -4.28
CA ASP A 40 15.12 17.38 -3.64
C ASP A 40 15.53 17.76 -2.19
N ASN A 41 14.88 18.73 -1.54
CA ASN A 41 15.15 19.05 -0.15
C ASN A 41 14.58 17.99 0.80
N LYS A 42 15.18 17.90 1.98
CA LYS A 42 14.64 17.03 3.05
C LYS A 42 13.34 17.63 3.58
N LYS A 43 12.33 16.81 3.69
CA LYS A 43 10.99 17.18 4.11
C LYS A 43 10.45 16.27 5.20
N PHE A 44 9.42 16.74 5.85
CA PHE A 44 8.67 15.97 6.84
C PHE A 44 7.18 16.05 6.56
N ARG A 45 6.51 14.90 6.57
CA ARG A 45 5.05 14.81 6.47
C ARG A 45 4.49 14.03 7.65
N SER A 46 3.39 14.50 8.22
CA SER A 46 2.57 13.71 9.15
C SER A 46 1.11 13.88 8.79
N SER A 47 0.50 12.78 8.39
CA SER A 47 -0.87 12.74 7.87
C SER A 47 -1.74 11.81 8.69
N VAL A 48 -2.96 12.25 9.00
CA VAL A 48 -3.99 11.40 9.61
C VAL A 48 -5.20 11.36 8.68
N ILE A 49 -5.61 10.16 8.29
CA ILE A 49 -6.72 9.94 7.36
C ILE A 49 -7.76 9.08 8.06
N GLU A 50 -8.93 9.64 8.35
CA GLU A 50 -10.06 8.93 8.93
C GLU A 50 -11.11 8.68 7.84
N ILE A 51 -11.47 7.42 7.63
CA ILE A 51 -12.45 6.97 6.64
C ILE A 51 -13.64 6.35 7.39
N ASN A 52 -14.83 6.92 7.20
CA ASN A 52 -16.06 6.44 7.81
C ASN A 52 -17.05 6.05 6.72
N ALA A 53 -17.25 4.75 6.54
CA ALA A 53 -18.23 4.19 5.62
C ALA A 53 -19.51 3.85 6.39
N LYS A 54 -20.55 4.66 6.21
CA LYS A 54 -21.85 4.46 6.86
C LYS A 54 -22.63 3.32 6.20
N GLU A 55 -23.70 2.89 6.83
CA GLU A 55 -24.55 1.76 6.40
C GLU A 55 -24.81 1.79 4.88
N ASN A 56 -24.57 0.66 4.21
CA ASN A 56 -24.79 0.46 2.78
C ASN A 56 -24.09 1.50 1.89
N SER A 57 -22.92 2.01 2.30
CA SER A 57 -22.12 2.93 1.49
C SER A 57 -20.99 2.21 0.76
N ASN A 58 -20.50 2.81 -0.33
CA ASN A 58 -19.36 2.34 -1.10
C ASN A 58 -18.28 3.43 -1.12
N VAL A 59 -17.08 3.09 -0.67
CA VAL A 59 -15.97 4.04 -0.55
C VAL A 59 -14.73 3.50 -1.25
N GLU A 60 -14.18 4.27 -2.15
CA GLU A 60 -12.88 4.00 -2.77
C GLU A 60 -11.90 5.11 -2.40
N VAL A 61 -10.82 4.74 -1.75
CA VAL A 61 -9.76 5.69 -1.40
C VAL A 61 -8.43 5.21 -1.96
N PHE A 62 -7.76 6.09 -2.67
CA PHE A 62 -6.42 5.89 -3.21
C PHE A 62 -5.47 6.85 -2.50
N VAL A 63 -4.45 6.32 -1.85
CA VAL A 63 -3.38 7.11 -1.23
C VAL A 63 -2.11 6.87 -2.03
N ILE A 64 -1.60 7.92 -2.64
CA ILE A 64 -0.43 7.86 -3.53
C ILE A 64 0.70 8.66 -2.90
N GLN A 65 1.82 8.00 -2.69
CA GLN A 65 3.00 8.58 -2.09
C GLN A 65 4.18 8.44 -3.07
N THR A 66 4.59 9.57 -3.65
CA THR A 66 5.72 9.66 -4.59
C THR A 66 6.77 10.69 -4.18
N GLU A 67 6.74 11.15 -2.94
CA GLU A 67 7.75 12.04 -2.35
C GLU A 67 9.13 11.37 -2.37
N LYS A 68 10.23 12.13 -2.48
CA LYS A 68 11.59 11.56 -2.66
C LYS A 68 12.39 11.53 -1.37
N HIS A 69 12.60 12.69 -0.76
CA HIS A 69 13.48 12.88 0.40
C HIS A 69 12.71 13.18 1.69
N THR A 70 11.49 12.71 1.75
CA THR A 70 10.56 12.96 2.87
C THR A 70 10.69 11.87 3.93
N THR A 71 10.69 12.28 5.20
CA THR A 71 10.30 11.40 6.30
C THR A 71 8.78 11.50 6.45
N ALA A 72 8.06 10.43 6.13
CA ALA A 72 6.60 10.41 6.12
C ALA A 72 6.05 9.55 7.26
N LEU A 73 5.12 10.11 8.02
CA LEU A 73 4.30 9.43 9.02
C LEU A 73 2.86 9.47 8.55
N GLU A 74 2.27 8.31 8.30
CA GLU A 74 0.91 8.20 7.81
C GLU A 74 0.08 7.29 8.71
N SER A 75 -1.08 7.75 9.13
CA SER A 75 -2.02 6.97 9.93
C SER A 75 -3.40 6.98 9.29
N LEU A 76 -3.87 5.80 8.88
CA LEU A 76 -5.21 5.59 8.34
C LEU A 76 -6.07 4.85 9.35
N ILE A 77 -7.27 5.34 9.57
CA ILE A 77 -8.28 4.72 10.42
C ILE A 77 -9.55 4.54 9.59
N LEU A 78 -9.98 3.28 9.41
CA LEU A 78 -11.16 2.93 8.63
C LEU A 78 -12.23 2.37 9.58
N ASN A 79 -13.42 2.93 9.53
CA ASN A 79 -14.57 2.45 10.28
C ASN A 79 -15.69 2.07 9.30
N LEU A 80 -16.07 0.81 9.32
CA LEU A 80 -17.04 0.22 8.41
C LEU A 80 -18.31 -0.16 9.17
N ASP A 81 -19.42 0.53 8.86
CA ASP A 81 -20.73 0.23 9.39
C ASP A 81 -21.39 -0.93 8.61
N GLU A 82 -22.65 -1.29 8.93
CA GLU A 82 -23.36 -2.43 8.36
C GLU A 82 -23.47 -2.32 6.83
N GLU A 83 -23.23 -3.45 6.13
CA GLU A 83 -23.31 -3.57 4.66
C GLU A 83 -22.43 -2.57 3.88
N SER A 84 -21.50 -1.86 4.54
CA SER A 84 -20.61 -0.94 3.86
C SER A 84 -19.46 -1.67 3.16
N ASN A 85 -18.99 -1.10 2.04
CA ASN A 85 -17.87 -1.60 1.27
C ASN A 85 -16.79 -0.53 1.17
N VAL A 86 -15.55 -0.88 1.52
CA VAL A 86 -14.40 0.01 1.39
C VAL A 86 -13.32 -0.66 0.57
N ILE A 87 -12.84 0.05 -0.45
CA ILE A 87 -11.64 -0.28 -1.20
C ILE A 87 -10.58 0.76 -0.85
N LEU A 88 -9.47 0.31 -0.28
CA LEU A 88 -8.31 1.12 0.01
C LEU A 88 -7.14 0.68 -0.87
N SER A 89 -6.63 1.56 -1.71
CA SER A 89 -5.42 1.33 -2.49
C SER A 89 -4.31 2.26 -2.02
N GLN A 90 -3.20 1.70 -1.54
CA GLN A 90 -2.04 2.45 -1.06
C GLN A 90 -0.85 2.21 -1.98
N TYR A 91 -0.23 3.28 -2.45
CA TYR A 91 0.91 3.25 -3.38
C TYR A 91 2.12 3.91 -2.71
N GLU A 92 2.90 3.11 -1.98
CA GLU A 92 4.08 3.53 -1.23
C GLU A 92 5.33 3.45 -2.12
N LEU A 93 5.47 4.41 -3.00
CA LEU A 93 6.47 4.41 -4.06
C LEU A 93 7.64 5.38 -3.81
N GLY A 94 7.51 6.23 -2.82
CA GLY A 94 8.47 7.28 -2.50
C GLY A 94 9.04 7.21 -1.10
N SER A 95 9.40 8.37 -0.58
CA SER A 95 9.97 8.65 0.74
C SER A 95 11.32 7.99 1.03
N ARG A 96 12.09 8.65 1.87
CA ARG A 96 13.32 8.08 2.42
C ARG A 96 13.01 7.18 3.62
N ASP A 97 12.28 7.71 4.59
CA ASP A 97 11.83 6.98 5.76
C ASP A 97 10.31 7.08 5.81
N ASN A 98 9.64 5.96 5.57
CA ASN A 98 8.18 5.90 5.51
C ASN A 98 7.61 5.01 6.61
N TYR A 99 6.65 5.54 7.36
CA TYR A 99 5.93 4.85 8.43
C TYR A 99 4.44 4.92 8.16
N VAL A 100 3.85 3.80 7.80
CA VAL A 100 2.43 3.65 7.48
C VAL A 100 1.75 2.81 8.54
N ASN A 101 0.72 3.36 9.15
CA ASN A 101 -0.14 2.66 10.11
C ASN A 101 -1.57 2.66 9.57
N THR A 102 -2.09 1.48 9.23
CA THR A 102 -3.45 1.30 8.72
C THR A 102 -4.25 0.44 9.69
N LYS A 103 -5.28 1.02 10.29
CA LYS A 103 -6.18 0.33 11.19
C LYS A 103 -7.59 0.32 10.63
N ALA A 104 -8.15 -0.87 10.42
CA ALA A 104 -9.50 -1.05 9.93
C ALA A 104 -10.38 -1.73 10.98
N ASN A 105 -11.57 -1.20 11.20
CA ASN A 105 -12.57 -1.72 12.11
C ASN A 105 -13.83 -2.07 11.30
N LEU A 106 -14.08 -3.35 11.09
CA LEU A 106 -15.28 -3.87 10.45
C LEU A 106 -16.35 -4.03 11.52
N ASN A 107 -17.03 -2.92 11.85
CA ASN A 107 -17.96 -2.83 12.98
C ASN A 107 -19.33 -3.43 12.65
N GLY A 108 -19.77 -3.26 11.41
CA GLY A 108 -21.11 -3.66 10.96
C GLY A 108 -21.17 -5.08 10.43
N LYS A 109 -22.35 -5.69 10.53
CA LYS A 109 -22.66 -6.96 9.87
C LYS A 109 -22.52 -6.80 8.35
N HIS A 110 -21.96 -7.83 7.69
CA HIS A 110 -21.71 -7.85 6.23
C HIS A 110 -20.83 -6.70 5.71
N SER A 111 -20.10 -5.99 6.59
CA SER A 111 -19.12 -5.00 6.12
C SER A 111 -18.01 -5.67 5.34
N ASN A 112 -17.51 -5.02 4.30
CA ASN A 112 -16.51 -5.57 3.40
C ASN A 112 -15.34 -4.59 3.19
N LEU A 113 -14.10 -5.09 3.32
CA LEU A 113 -12.88 -4.33 3.15
C LEU A 113 -11.97 -5.01 2.12
N ASP A 114 -11.52 -4.27 1.13
CA ASP A 114 -10.48 -4.68 0.19
C ASP A 114 -9.31 -3.68 0.27
N ILE A 115 -8.19 -4.13 0.84
CA ILE A 115 -6.94 -3.37 0.83
C ILE A 115 -6.04 -3.93 -0.26
N ASN A 116 -5.58 -3.05 -1.14
CA ASN A 116 -4.62 -3.38 -2.17
C ASN A 116 -3.47 -2.38 -2.12
N SER A 117 -2.28 -2.84 -1.73
CA SER A 117 -1.12 -2.00 -1.57
C SER A 117 0.01 -2.43 -2.48
N ILE A 118 0.71 -1.45 -3.05
CA ILE A 118 2.00 -1.68 -3.67
C ILE A 118 3.07 -0.81 -3.02
N TYR A 119 4.29 -1.34 -2.93
CA TYR A 119 5.43 -0.58 -2.47
C TYR A 119 6.67 -0.83 -3.31
N PHE A 120 7.51 0.19 -3.41
CA PHE A 120 8.84 0.08 -4.02
C PHE A 120 9.87 0.86 -3.18
N THR A 121 10.85 0.15 -2.64
CA THR A 121 11.95 0.75 -1.87
C THR A 121 13.29 0.54 -2.57
N HIS A 122 14.17 1.53 -2.52
CA HIS A 122 15.49 1.49 -3.15
C HIS A 122 16.51 2.32 -2.35
N GLY A 123 17.78 2.25 -2.72
CA GLY A 123 18.85 2.97 -2.03
C GLY A 123 18.98 2.50 -0.58
N ASP A 124 19.05 3.44 0.34
CA ASP A 124 19.03 3.24 1.79
C ASP A 124 17.66 3.54 2.44
N ASN A 125 16.60 3.62 1.62
CA ASN A 125 15.26 3.95 2.09
C ASN A 125 14.69 2.90 3.04
N SER A 126 13.87 3.34 3.98
CA SER A 126 13.16 2.47 4.90
C SER A 126 11.64 2.61 4.80
N LEU A 127 10.94 1.48 4.78
CA LEU A 127 9.49 1.39 4.81
C LEU A 127 9.04 0.53 5.99
N ASN A 128 8.26 1.12 6.89
CA ASN A 128 7.65 0.43 8.01
C ASN A 128 6.14 0.50 7.87
N MET A 129 5.49 -0.65 7.71
CA MET A 129 4.05 -0.77 7.56
C MET A 129 3.49 -1.57 8.72
N LEU A 130 2.45 -1.05 9.36
CA LEU A 130 1.68 -1.74 10.38
C LEU A 130 0.21 -1.73 9.98
N TYR A 131 -0.32 -2.92 9.69
CA TYR A 131 -1.73 -3.10 9.36
C TYR A 131 -2.44 -3.86 10.45
N GLU A 132 -3.61 -3.38 10.85
CA GLU A 132 -4.47 -4.00 11.84
C GLU A 132 -5.90 -4.04 11.30
N ILE A 133 -6.42 -5.23 11.07
CA ILE A 133 -7.76 -5.47 10.54
C ILE A 133 -8.58 -6.18 11.62
N ASN A 134 -9.56 -5.48 12.19
CA ASN A 134 -10.40 -5.96 13.27
C ASN A 134 -11.81 -6.27 12.78
N HIS A 135 -12.23 -7.53 12.89
CA HIS A 135 -13.59 -7.96 12.62
C HIS A 135 -14.41 -7.95 13.90
N PHE A 136 -15.38 -7.03 14.01
CA PHE A 136 -16.35 -6.94 15.09
C PHE A 136 -17.75 -7.40 14.64
N GLY A 137 -18.13 -7.04 13.42
CA GLY A 137 -19.41 -7.39 12.82
C GLY A 137 -19.47 -8.84 12.36
N LYS A 138 -20.66 -9.45 12.46
CA LYS A 138 -20.90 -10.79 11.93
C LYS A 138 -20.81 -10.80 10.41
N GLU A 139 -20.31 -11.92 9.87
CA GLU A 139 -20.28 -12.16 8.43
C GLU A 139 -19.52 -11.06 7.67
N SER A 140 -18.62 -10.34 8.36
CA SER A 140 -17.77 -9.32 7.76
C SER A 140 -16.65 -9.97 6.96
N LYS A 141 -16.15 -9.28 5.92
CA LYS A 141 -15.14 -9.82 5.03
C LYS A 141 -13.97 -8.84 4.86
N SER A 142 -12.75 -9.37 4.84
CA SER A 142 -11.59 -8.58 4.47
C SER A 142 -10.65 -9.33 3.52
N SER A 143 -10.07 -8.57 2.59
CA SER A 143 -8.95 -8.99 1.76
C SER A 143 -7.86 -7.92 1.87
N CYS A 144 -6.63 -8.34 2.11
CA CYS A 144 -5.47 -7.46 2.13
C CYS A 144 -4.37 -8.07 1.28
N ILE A 145 -4.08 -7.46 0.15
CA ILE A 145 -3.02 -7.89 -0.77
C ILE A 145 -1.96 -6.80 -0.83
N VAL A 146 -0.71 -7.16 -0.52
CA VAL A 146 0.43 -6.25 -0.53
C VAL A 146 1.50 -6.78 -1.47
N ASN A 147 1.76 -6.07 -2.56
CA ASN A 147 2.80 -6.42 -3.52
C ASN A 147 3.95 -5.42 -3.44
N GLY A 148 5.19 -5.90 -3.40
CA GLY A 148 6.32 -5.01 -3.29
C GLY A 148 7.58 -5.43 -4.01
N ALA A 149 8.49 -4.48 -4.15
CA ALA A 149 9.84 -4.74 -4.62
C ALA A 149 10.86 -3.93 -3.82
N LEU A 150 12.01 -4.56 -3.54
CA LEU A 150 13.12 -3.96 -2.81
C LEU A 150 14.39 -4.03 -3.66
N LYS A 151 15.14 -2.93 -3.70
CA LYS A 151 16.37 -2.80 -4.47
C LYS A 151 17.50 -2.19 -3.62
N GLU A 152 18.75 -2.54 -3.96
CA GLU A 152 19.97 -2.03 -3.32
C GLU A 152 20.06 -2.43 -1.84
N SER A 153 20.20 -1.51 -0.88
CA SER A 153 20.30 -1.78 0.55
C SER A 153 19.04 -1.39 1.33
N SER A 154 17.93 -1.23 0.63
CA SER A 154 16.67 -0.79 1.24
C SER A 154 16.13 -1.76 2.27
N TYR A 155 15.34 -1.21 3.19
CA TYR A 155 14.73 -1.93 4.29
C TYR A 155 13.21 -1.86 4.23
N LYS A 156 12.54 -3.00 4.45
CA LYS A 156 11.09 -3.05 4.66
C LYS A 156 10.77 -3.89 5.91
N ASN A 157 9.87 -3.37 6.72
CA ASN A 157 9.26 -4.08 7.84
C ASN A 157 7.74 -3.98 7.71
N PHE A 158 7.10 -5.11 7.42
CA PHE A 158 5.65 -5.23 7.36
C PHE A 158 5.16 -6.06 8.54
N LYS A 159 4.33 -5.48 9.36
CA LYS A 159 3.61 -6.18 10.43
C LYS A 159 2.13 -6.04 10.17
N SER A 160 1.43 -7.15 10.26
CA SER A 160 -0.01 -7.17 10.04
C SER A 160 -0.69 -8.02 11.10
N THR A 161 -1.90 -7.64 11.45
CA THR A 161 -2.74 -8.37 12.39
C THR A 161 -4.15 -8.47 11.83
N LEU A 162 -4.59 -9.69 11.60
CA LEU A 162 -5.98 -10.02 11.29
C LEU A 162 -6.62 -10.54 12.58
N ASP A 163 -7.56 -9.81 13.13
CA ASP A 163 -8.15 -10.09 14.44
C ASP A 163 -9.67 -10.26 14.37
N PHE A 164 -10.14 -11.48 14.59
CA PHE A 164 -11.55 -11.82 14.70
C PHE A 164 -11.99 -11.70 16.17
N LYS A 165 -12.66 -10.61 16.49
CA LYS A 165 -13.15 -10.33 17.84
C LYS A 165 -14.33 -11.23 18.18
N LYS A 166 -14.53 -11.50 19.47
CA LYS A 166 -15.71 -12.21 19.94
C LYS A 166 -17.00 -11.53 19.44
N GLY A 167 -17.87 -12.29 18.79
CA GLY A 167 -19.09 -11.80 18.18
C GLY A 167 -19.05 -11.66 16.66
N SER A 168 -17.86 -11.81 16.03
CA SER A 168 -17.67 -11.75 14.56
C SER A 168 -18.01 -13.05 13.81
N MET A 169 -18.91 -13.85 14.32
CA MET A 169 -19.32 -15.15 13.75
C MET A 169 -19.57 -15.07 12.24
N GLY A 170 -19.09 -16.05 11.49
CA GLY A 170 -19.21 -16.16 10.03
C GLY A 170 -18.29 -15.24 9.25
N SER A 171 -17.40 -14.51 9.92
CA SER A 171 -16.47 -13.59 9.24
C SER A 171 -15.32 -14.32 8.56
N THR A 172 -14.83 -13.73 7.48
CA THR A 172 -13.69 -14.25 6.70
C THR A 172 -12.67 -13.15 6.44
N GLY A 173 -11.38 -13.50 6.51
CA GLY A 173 -10.30 -12.57 6.22
C GLY A 173 -9.11 -13.25 5.55
N THR A 174 -8.53 -12.60 4.57
CA THR A 174 -7.32 -13.05 3.89
C THR A 174 -6.30 -11.93 3.87
N GLU A 175 -5.04 -12.29 4.14
CA GLU A 175 -3.91 -11.38 4.06
C GLU A 175 -2.76 -12.06 3.31
N GLU A 176 -2.27 -11.39 2.27
CA GLU A 176 -1.21 -11.91 1.43
C GLU A 176 -0.18 -10.82 1.14
N GLU A 177 1.10 -11.15 1.32
CA GLU A 177 2.21 -10.29 0.94
C GLU A 177 3.15 -11.01 -0.03
N TYR A 178 3.52 -10.32 -1.11
CA TYR A 178 4.49 -10.79 -2.10
C TYR A 178 5.58 -9.74 -2.32
N ALA A 179 6.83 -10.07 -1.95
CA ALA A 179 7.98 -9.19 -2.08
C ALA A 179 9.00 -9.72 -3.09
N VAL A 180 9.35 -8.90 -4.08
CA VAL A 180 10.43 -9.17 -5.03
C VAL A 180 11.74 -8.56 -4.52
N LEU A 181 12.76 -9.39 -4.33
CA LEU A 181 14.08 -8.96 -3.85
C LEU A 181 15.02 -8.82 -5.05
N LEU A 182 15.34 -7.57 -5.42
CA LEU A 182 16.12 -7.23 -6.60
C LEU A 182 17.65 -7.16 -6.32
N SER A 183 18.04 -7.12 -5.04
CA SER A 183 19.44 -7.04 -4.62
C SER A 183 19.70 -7.96 -3.42
N ASP A 184 20.97 -8.30 -3.19
CA ASP A 184 21.37 -9.19 -2.09
C ASP A 184 21.37 -8.49 -0.72
N ASP A 185 21.58 -7.18 -0.70
CA ASP A 185 21.72 -6.38 0.52
C ASP A 185 20.39 -5.85 1.08
N VAL A 186 19.26 -6.13 0.42
CA VAL A 186 17.93 -5.73 0.92
C VAL A 186 17.60 -6.43 2.23
N LYS A 187 16.90 -5.72 3.10
CA LYS A 187 16.40 -6.27 4.36
C LYS A 187 14.88 -6.30 4.34
N ASN A 188 14.33 -7.50 4.28
CA ASN A 188 12.87 -7.74 4.27
C ASN A 188 12.44 -8.46 5.53
N LEU A 189 11.52 -7.86 6.28
CA LEU A 189 10.89 -8.47 7.45
C LEU A 189 9.37 -8.44 7.26
N SER A 190 8.73 -9.60 7.46
CA SER A 190 7.27 -9.76 7.42
C SER A 190 6.83 -10.54 8.65
N VAL A 191 5.88 -9.99 9.39
CA VAL A 191 5.38 -10.59 10.64
C VAL A 191 3.85 -10.58 10.61
N PRO A 192 3.21 -11.53 9.93
CA PRO A 192 1.76 -11.68 9.96
C PRO A 192 1.31 -12.31 11.28
N VAL A 193 0.19 -11.82 11.83
CA VAL A 193 -0.44 -12.30 13.06
C VAL A 193 -1.92 -12.57 12.80
N LEU A 194 -2.41 -13.75 13.16
CA LEU A 194 -3.82 -14.11 13.13
C LEU A 194 -4.33 -14.35 14.54
N LEU A 195 -5.34 -13.60 14.94
CA LEU A 195 -6.01 -13.73 16.23
C LEU A 195 -7.46 -14.15 16.01
N ALA A 196 -7.88 -15.26 16.62
CA ALA A 196 -9.23 -15.78 16.53
C ALA A 196 -9.88 -15.77 17.92
N GLY A 197 -10.64 -14.72 18.22
CA GLY A 197 -11.47 -14.61 19.42
C GLY A 197 -12.86 -15.20 19.27
N GLU A 198 -13.19 -15.69 18.08
CA GLU A 198 -14.46 -16.34 17.71
C GLU A 198 -14.16 -17.67 17.02
N ASP A 199 -15.00 -18.70 17.26
CA ASP A 199 -14.78 -20.05 16.75
C ASP A 199 -15.22 -20.23 15.29
N ASP A 200 -16.30 -19.58 14.90
CA ASP A 200 -16.90 -19.67 13.54
C ASP A 200 -16.35 -18.56 12.63
N VAL A 201 -15.06 -18.61 12.32
CA VAL A 201 -14.39 -17.66 11.42
C VAL A 201 -13.40 -18.37 10.51
N LEU A 202 -13.09 -17.76 9.36
CA LEU A 202 -12.07 -18.26 8.44
C LEU A 202 -11.01 -17.18 8.20
N GLY A 203 -9.82 -17.39 8.71
CA GLY A 203 -8.67 -16.52 8.52
C GLY A 203 -7.54 -17.20 7.76
N ASN A 204 -6.99 -16.55 6.74
CA ASN A 204 -5.80 -16.99 6.03
C ASN A 204 -4.77 -15.88 6.00
N HIS A 205 -3.50 -16.24 6.14
CA HIS A 205 -2.41 -15.33 5.87
C HIS A 205 -1.28 -16.03 5.09
N ALA A 206 -0.60 -15.29 4.24
CA ALA A 206 0.58 -15.75 3.51
C ALA A 206 1.57 -14.59 3.35
N ALA A 207 2.85 -14.87 3.57
CA ALA A 207 3.93 -13.93 3.25
C ALA A 207 4.99 -14.66 2.43
N SER A 208 5.33 -14.10 1.28
CA SER A 208 6.32 -14.66 0.37
C SER A 208 7.30 -13.58 -0.07
N ALA A 209 8.59 -13.90 -0.02
CA ALA A 209 9.65 -13.04 -0.53
C ALA A 209 10.65 -13.86 -1.31
N GLY A 210 11.04 -13.39 -2.47
CA GLY A 210 11.99 -14.11 -3.31
C GLY A 210 12.67 -13.23 -4.34
N LYS A 211 13.85 -13.68 -4.80
CA LYS A 211 14.52 -13.09 -5.96
C LYS A 211 13.73 -13.42 -7.23
N ILE A 212 13.97 -12.63 -8.25
CA ILE A 212 13.44 -12.93 -9.58
C ILE A 212 13.97 -14.30 -10.04
N ASP A 213 13.09 -15.11 -10.59
CA ASP A 213 13.45 -16.38 -11.20
C ASP A 213 14.48 -16.20 -12.31
N ALA A 214 15.61 -16.89 -12.19
CA ALA A 214 16.75 -16.73 -13.09
C ALA A 214 16.43 -17.18 -14.53
N ASP A 215 15.61 -18.23 -14.68
CA ASP A 215 15.24 -18.75 -15.99
C ASP A 215 14.26 -17.80 -16.69
N MET A 216 13.32 -17.22 -15.94
CA MET A 216 12.43 -16.18 -16.44
C MET A 216 13.21 -14.95 -16.90
N LEU A 217 14.14 -14.47 -16.06
CA LEU A 217 15.00 -13.33 -16.40
C LEU A 217 15.83 -13.61 -17.64
N PHE A 218 16.48 -14.78 -17.72
CA PHE A 218 17.25 -15.21 -18.88
C PHE A 218 16.39 -15.28 -20.15
N TYR A 219 15.17 -15.82 -20.06
CA TYR A 219 14.23 -15.90 -21.19
C TYR A 219 13.88 -14.52 -21.76
N ILE A 220 13.64 -13.53 -20.89
CA ILE A 220 13.34 -12.15 -21.32
C ILE A 220 14.59 -11.52 -21.97
N MET A 221 15.76 -11.67 -21.35
CA MET A 221 17.02 -11.11 -21.84
C MET A 221 17.47 -11.69 -23.19
N ASN A 222 17.12 -12.94 -23.51
CA ASN A 222 17.40 -13.55 -24.82
C ASN A 222 16.73 -12.85 -26.00
N ARG A 223 15.82 -11.91 -25.74
CA ARG A 223 15.16 -11.07 -26.76
C ARG A 223 15.86 -9.71 -26.93
N ALA A 224 17.14 -9.61 -26.59
CA ALA A 224 17.93 -8.38 -26.61
C ALA A 224 17.41 -7.28 -25.65
N ILE A 225 16.72 -7.67 -24.58
CA ILE A 225 16.26 -6.78 -23.51
C ILE A 225 17.34 -6.74 -22.43
N SER A 226 17.75 -5.54 -22.00
CA SER A 226 18.71 -5.40 -20.89
C SER A 226 18.15 -5.95 -19.59
N ARG A 227 19.03 -6.33 -18.66
CA ARG A 227 18.62 -6.86 -17.35
C ARG A 227 17.73 -5.88 -16.58
N ASP A 228 18.11 -4.60 -16.52
CA ASP A 228 17.35 -3.57 -15.79
C ASP A 228 15.94 -3.42 -16.35
N VAL A 229 15.77 -3.47 -17.67
CA VAL A 229 14.46 -3.43 -18.32
C VAL A 229 13.66 -4.71 -18.05
N ALA A 230 14.30 -5.87 -18.07
CA ALA A 230 13.64 -7.15 -17.77
C ALA A 230 13.14 -7.19 -16.32
N GLU A 231 13.94 -6.75 -15.36
CA GLU A 231 13.57 -6.62 -13.95
C GLU A 231 12.40 -5.65 -13.77
N SER A 232 12.42 -4.49 -14.46
CA SER A 232 11.32 -3.52 -14.46
C SER A 232 10.02 -4.14 -14.98
N MET A 233 10.07 -4.86 -16.09
CA MET A 233 8.89 -5.54 -16.64
C MET A 233 8.28 -6.55 -15.67
N ILE A 234 9.10 -7.28 -14.92
CA ILE A 234 8.63 -8.24 -13.92
C ILE A 234 7.97 -7.52 -12.75
N VAL A 235 8.59 -6.45 -12.22
CA VAL A 235 8.00 -5.65 -11.13
C VAL A 235 6.69 -5.01 -11.59
N GLU A 236 6.66 -4.40 -12.77
CA GLU A 236 5.46 -3.79 -13.34
C GLU A 236 4.32 -4.80 -13.49
N SER A 237 4.63 -6.04 -13.90
CA SER A 237 3.61 -7.11 -14.00
C SER A 237 2.98 -7.45 -12.64
N LYS A 238 3.74 -7.36 -11.55
CA LYS A 238 3.24 -7.58 -10.18
C LYS A 238 2.37 -6.43 -9.68
N PHE A 239 2.60 -5.23 -10.18
CA PHE A 239 1.88 -4.03 -9.79
C PHE A 239 0.68 -3.72 -10.68
N SER A 240 0.58 -4.35 -11.86
CA SER A 240 -0.40 -4.01 -12.90
C SER A 240 -1.85 -4.10 -12.42
N GLU A 241 -2.20 -5.12 -11.65
CA GLU A 241 -3.56 -5.26 -11.11
C GLU A 241 -3.90 -4.11 -10.17
N SER A 242 -2.98 -3.76 -9.26
CA SER A 242 -3.18 -2.65 -8.32
C SER A 242 -3.29 -1.31 -9.03
N LEU A 243 -2.44 -1.07 -10.04
CA LEU A 243 -2.44 0.17 -10.80
C LEU A 243 -3.71 0.32 -11.65
N SER A 244 -4.20 -0.76 -12.27
CA SER A 244 -5.43 -0.72 -13.08
C SER A 244 -6.69 -0.35 -12.27
N ARG A 245 -6.68 -0.54 -10.95
CA ARG A 245 -7.78 -0.11 -10.06
C ARG A 245 -7.96 1.40 -10.02
N LEU A 246 -6.94 2.18 -10.38
CA LEU A 246 -7.04 3.64 -10.47
C LEU A 246 -8.09 4.08 -11.49
N ASP A 247 -8.37 3.27 -12.51
CA ASP A 247 -9.29 3.60 -13.60
C ASP A 247 -9.06 5.02 -14.15
N ASP A 248 -7.78 5.41 -14.22
CA ASP A 248 -7.27 6.68 -14.72
C ASP A 248 -5.93 6.42 -15.44
N GLU A 249 -5.98 6.28 -16.76
CA GLU A 249 -4.81 5.96 -17.59
C GLU A 249 -3.66 6.97 -17.43
N LYS A 250 -3.98 8.24 -17.21
CA LYS A 250 -2.96 9.28 -17.04
C LYS A 250 -2.20 9.10 -15.72
N LEU A 251 -2.92 8.81 -14.65
CA LEU A 251 -2.34 8.61 -13.34
C LEU A 251 -1.57 7.28 -13.29
N GLU A 252 -2.11 6.22 -13.87
CA GLU A 252 -1.43 4.92 -14.02
C GLU A 252 -0.10 5.08 -14.75
N ASN A 253 -0.10 5.74 -15.92
CA ASN A 253 1.12 5.99 -16.70
C ASN A 253 2.14 6.84 -15.95
N LYS A 254 1.69 7.82 -15.14
CA LYS A 254 2.56 8.63 -14.27
C LYS A 254 3.27 7.74 -13.25
N LEU A 255 2.53 6.86 -12.56
CA LEU A 255 3.09 5.96 -11.54
C LEU A 255 4.03 4.92 -12.15
N LEU A 256 3.68 4.34 -13.30
CA LEU A 256 4.56 3.44 -14.05
C LEU A 256 5.87 4.13 -14.44
N SER A 257 5.79 5.37 -14.93
CA SER A 257 6.98 6.15 -15.28
C SER A 257 7.87 6.42 -14.07
N PHE A 258 7.27 6.72 -12.92
CA PHE A 258 7.97 6.92 -11.65
C PHE A 258 8.70 5.64 -11.18
N ILE A 259 8.05 4.49 -11.27
CA ILE A 259 8.65 3.19 -10.94
C ILE A 259 9.82 2.89 -11.87
N ARG A 260 9.65 3.06 -13.20
CA ARG A 260 10.70 2.86 -14.20
C ARG A 260 11.92 3.74 -13.97
N GLU A 261 11.70 5.01 -13.65
CA GLU A 261 12.79 5.95 -13.32
C GLU A 261 13.61 5.44 -12.14
N LYS A 262 12.95 4.99 -11.08
CA LYS A 262 13.61 4.43 -9.89
C LYS A 262 14.29 3.10 -10.16
N MET A 263 13.71 2.24 -10.98
CA MET A 263 14.32 0.98 -11.40
C MET A 263 15.61 1.21 -12.22
N ALA A 264 15.65 2.25 -13.07
CA ALA A 264 16.77 2.58 -13.93
C ALA A 264 17.94 3.28 -13.21
N LYS A 265 17.67 3.98 -12.09
CA LYS A 265 18.72 4.67 -11.32
C LYS A 265 19.60 3.63 -10.63
N ARG A 266 20.85 3.51 -11.10
CA ARG A 266 21.97 3.08 -10.25
C ARG A 266 22.42 4.34 -9.51
N GLU A 267 22.49 4.31 -8.19
CA GLU A 267 23.27 5.33 -7.50
C GLU A 267 24.68 5.30 -8.09
N LEU A 268 25.02 6.33 -8.88
CA LEU A 268 26.40 6.61 -9.21
C LEU A 268 27.02 7.00 -7.86
N ASP A 269 27.88 6.10 -7.34
CA ASP A 269 28.74 6.36 -6.19
C ASP A 269 29.33 7.78 -6.31
N VAL A 270 28.75 8.74 -5.61
CA VAL A 270 29.43 9.98 -5.27
C VAL A 270 30.25 9.68 -4.03
N ARG A 271 31.48 9.19 -4.28
CA ARG A 271 32.53 9.14 -3.26
C ARG A 271 32.99 10.54 -2.86
#